data_09315e0cad22141582f08bd067bfc623
#
_entry.id   09315e0cad22141582f08bd067bfc623
#
_cell.length_a   1.000
_cell.length_b   1.000
_cell.length_c   1.000
_cell.angle_alpha   90.00
_cell.angle_beta   90.00
_cell.angle_gamma   90.00
#
_symmetry.space_group_name_H-M   'P 1'
#
loop_
_entity.id
_entity.type
_entity.pdbx_description
1 polymer ?
#
loop_
_entity_poly.entity_id
_entity_poly.type
_entity_poly.pdbx_seq_one_letter_code
_entity_poly.pdbx_strand_id
1 'polypeptide(L)'
;MRRCCLLLLGIFLVGAAQAQDHGLWQMYQHHLKGAKYVDLTFAFSPTSPVWPGFDNAKFRAAKAGKSIPGYVTKGDTYTYEEHGFIATSYVLPTDQYGTQLDPPAHWNEYGATISDLPPTYAVRPLVVVDIHEKVAKHPGYHAKVEDVKAWEEKYGPVPEGSVVMFRSDWHEKWKTNPDRYNKKPFPGVALETAKYLHEKRDILFHGHEPLDTDTTAGLITEDWILNNNYAQAEGVTNLDKVPEKGALVAIGFAKPKGGTGGYARYIAICPPDWKYGVTMEEAPGAPLPEHDHPLRRDEHGVLRPMPSDSMR
;
A
#
# COMPACT_ATOMS: atom_id res chain seq x y z
N MET A 1 11.30 63.47 -56.77
CA MET A 1 11.90 62.26 -56.15
C MET A 1 11.16 61.97 -54.85
N ARG A 2 10.19 61.04 -54.89
CA ARG A 2 9.43 60.60 -53.66
C ARG A 2 10.03 59.29 -53.20
N ARG A 3 10.59 59.29 -52.02
CA ARG A 3 11.08 58.04 -51.34
C ARG A 3 9.92 57.37 -50.63
N CYS A 4 9.52 56.21 -51.11
CA CYS A 4 8.63 55.29 -50.37
C CYS A 4 9.46 54.55 -49.31
N CYS A 5 9.10 54.77 -48.03
CA CYS A 5 9.52 53.88 -46.92
C CYS A 5 8.53 52.73 -46.82
N LEU A 6 9.02 51.52 -47.14
CA LEU A 6 8.31 50.26 -46.78
C LEU A 6 8.60 49.91 -45.32
N LEU A 7 7.59 49.98 -44.47
CA LEU A 7 7.62 49.41 -43.12
C LEU A 7 7.32 47.91 -43.22
N LEU A 8 8.33 47.07 -42.97
CA LEU A 8 8.17 45.62 -42.78
C LEU A 8 7.65 45.40 -41.34
N LEU A 9 6.38 45.03 -41.20
CA LEU A 9 5.81 44.50 -39.95
C LEU A 9 6.26 43.06 -39.79
N GLY A 10 7.22 42.78 -38.92
CA GLY A 10 7.58 41.45 -38.50
C GLY A 10 6.53 40.92 -37.54
N ILE A 11 5.73 39.95 -38.00
CA ILE A 11 4.81 39.18 -37.12
C ILE A 11 5.69 38.17 -36.38
N PHE A 12 5.95 38.44 -35.10
CA PHE A 12 6.51 37.44 -34.19
C PHE A 12 5.38 36.43 -33.82
N LEU A 13 5.33 35.30 -34.48
CA LEU A 13 4.55 34.18 -34.01
C LEU A 13 5.23 33.63 -32.72
N VAL A 14 4.73 34.06 -31.57
CA VAL A 14 5.04 33.36 -30.31
C VAL A 14 4.31 32.03 -30.36
N GLY A 15 5.01 31.00 -30.79
CA GLY A 15 4.55 29.63 -30.66
C GLY A 15 4.42 29.33 -29.17
N ALA A 16 3.22 29.33 -28.63
CA ALA A 16 2.96 28.70 -27.36
C ALA A 16 3.36 27.24 -27.49
N ALA A 17 4.43 26.85 -26.80
CA ALA A 17 4.77 25.45 -26.64
C ALA A 17 3.63 24.82 -25.81
N GLN A 18 2.62 24.29 -26.49
CA GLN A 18 1.66 23.42 -25.87
C GLN A 18 2.43 22.19 -25.43
N ALA A 19 2.49 21.97 -24.12
CA ALA A 19 2.98 20.71 -23.58
C ALA A 19 2.16 19.61 -24.26
N GLN A 20 2.85 18.76 -25.02
CA GLN A 20 2.21 17.69 -25.78
C GLN A 20 1.59 16.72 -24.76
N ASP A 21 0.26 16.65 -24.72
CA ASP A 21 -0.45 15.64 -23.95
C ASP A 21 -0.18 14.27 -24.58
N HIS A 22 0.77 13.53 -23.99
CA HIS A 22 1.11 12.17 -24.43
C HIS A 22 0.04 11.14 -24.07
N GLY A 23 -1.20 11.56 -23.82
CA GLY A 23 -2.35 10.69 -23.57
C GLY A 23 -2.54 10.28 -22.10
N LEU A 24 -1.70 10.75 -21.15
CA LEU A 24 -1.85 10.41 -19.74
C LEU A 24 -3.14 11.00 -19.14
N TRP A 25 -3.50 12.23 -19.50
CA TRP A 25 -4.77 12.83 -19.08
C TRP A 25 -5.97 12.16 -19.74
N GLN A 26 -5.83 11.73 -21.00
CA GLN A 26 -6.86 10.93 -21.68
C GLN A 26 -7.02 9.57 -21.01
N MET A 27 -5.92 8.90 -20.66
CA MET A 27 -5.97 7.65 -19.87
C MET A 27 -6.70 7.86 -18.54
N TYR A 28 -6.41 8.96 -17.82
CA TYR A 28 -7.12 9.32 -16.60
C TYR A 28 -8.63 9.50 -16.86
N GLN A 29 -9.02 10.31 -17.84
CA GLN A 29 -10.41 10.63 -18.13
C GLN A 29 -11.23 9.42 -18.62
N HIS A 30 -10.64 8.56 -19.45
CA HIS A 30 -11.36 7.47 -20.12
C HIS A 30 -11.26 6.13 -19.39
N HIS A 31 -10.21 5.93 -18.57
CA HIS A 31 -9.98 4.65 -17.92
C HIS A 31 -9.96 4.74 -16.39
N LEU A 32 -9.17 5.67 -15.83
CA LEU A 32 -9.00 5.71 -14.37
C LEU A 32 -10.21 6.32 -13.65
N LYS A 33 -10.85 7.35 -14.22
CA LYS A 33 -12.00 8.02 -13.60
C LYS A 33 -13.19 7.09 -13.41
N GLY A 34 -13.43 6.17 -14.35
CA GLY A 34 -14.51 5.18 -14.26
C GLY A 34 -14.12 3.86 -13.60
N ALA A 35 -12.85 3.67 -13.25
CA ALA A 35 -12.36 2.45 -12.63
C ALA A 35 -12.94 2.21 -11.22
N LYS A 36 -12.84 0.98 -10.74
CA LYS A 36 -13.18 0.58 -9.37
C LYS A 36 -11.91 0.51 -8.53
N TYR A 37 -11.90 1.22 -7.41
CA TYR A 37 -10.77 1.27 -6.49
C TYR A 37 -11.02 0.39 -5.28
N VAL A 38 -10.13 -0.57 -5.04
CA VAL A 38 -10.18 -1.47 -3.87
C VAL A 38 -8.94 -1.24 -3.02
N ASP A 39 -9.12 -0.88 -1.75
CA ASP A 39 -8.02 -0.72 -0.80
C ASP A 39 -7.54 -2.09 -0.30
N LEU A 40 -6.28 -2.40 -0.55
CA LEU A 40 -5.62 -3.66 -0.18
C LEU A 40 -4.80 -3.52 1.10
N THR A 41 -5.06 -2.49 1.91
CA THR A 41 -4.25 -2.11 3.06
C THR A 41 -5.07 -2.13 4.34
N PHE A 42 -4.53 -2.74 5.39
CA PHE A 42 -5.11 -2.61 6.73
C PHE A 42 -4.81 -1.24 7.34
N ALA A 43 -5.82 -0.62 7.92
CA ALA A 43 -5.58 0.45 8.89
C ALA A 43 -5.01 -0.18 10.16
N PHE A 44 -3.78 0.14 10.53
CA PHE A 44 -3.14 -0.39 11.71
C PHE A 44 -3.41 0.46 12.96
N SER A 45 -3.32 -0.17 14.11
CA SER A 45 -3.55 0.42 15.44
C SER A 45 -2.67 -0.27 16.50
N PRO A 46 -2.64 0.22 17.75
CA PRO A 46 -1.95 -0.49 18.83
C PRO A 46 -2.43 -1.92 19.10
N THR A 47 -3.62 -2.28 18.61
CA THR A 47 -4.20 -3.63 18.77
C THR A 47 -4.10 -4.49 17.50
N SER A 48 -3.42 -4.01 16.48
CA SER A 48 -3.22 -4.78 15.24
C SER A 48 -2.29 -5.96 15.47
N PRO A 49 -2.49 -7.09 14.77
CA PRO A 49 -1.49 -8.15 14.73
C PRO A 49 -0.14 -7.60 14.29
N VAL A 50 0.91 -8.06 14.96
CA VAL A 50 2.30 -7.73 14.65
C VAL A 50 3.12 -9.00 14.72
N TRP A 51 4.22 -9.05 13.99
CA TRP A 51 5.14 -10.18 14.06
C TRP A 51 5.56 -10.45 15.53
N PRO A 52 5.57 -11.70 16.01
CA PRO A 52 5.73 -12.01 17.45
C PRO A 52 7.02 -11.51 18.10
N GLY A 53 8.02 -11.16 17.31
CA GLY A 53 9.29 -10.60 17.79
C GLY A 53 9.26 -9.08 18.03
N PHE A 54 8.18 -8.38 17.64
CA PHE A 54 8.05 -6.94 17.82
C PHE A 54 6.96 -6.59 18.83
N ASP A 55 7.14 -5.45 19.50
CA ASP A 55 6.12 -4.86 20.38
C ASP A 55 4.98 -4.22 19.56
N ASN A 56 3.85 -3.98 20.21
CA ASN A 56 2.75 -3.22 19.64
C ASN A 56 3.07 -1.71 19.56
N ALA A 57 2.52 -1.07 18.54
CA ALA A 57 2.57 0.38 18.39
C ALA A 57 1.91 1.11 19.56
N LYS A 58 2.32 2.36 19.80
CA LYS A 58 1.70 3.24 20.82
C LYS A 58 1.26 4.54 20.15
N PHE A 59 -0.01 4.87 20.26
CA PHE A 59 -0.60 6.10 19.76
C PHE A 59 -0.88 7.02 20.94
N ARG A 60 -0.49 8.27 20.83
CA ARG A 60 -0.64 9.26 21.90
C ARG A 60 -0.96 10.64 21.31
N ALA A 61 -1.51 11.51 22.13
CA ALA A 61 -1.54 12.93 21.77
C ALA A 61 -0.11 13.46 21.65
N ALA A 62 0.17 14.20 20.58
CA ALA A 62 1.46 14.87 20.44
C ALA A 62 1.56 16.04 21.44
N LYS A 63 2.76 16.27 21.93
CA LYS A 63 3.08 17.36 22.83
C LYS A 63 3.99 18.39 22.16
N ALA A 64 3.84 19.65 22.55
CA ALA A 64 4.69 20.72 22.08
C ALA A 64 6.15 20.50 22.48
N GLY A 65 7.04 20.39 21.50
CA GLY A 65 8.49 20.21 21.72
C GLY A 65 9.18 21.50 22.17
N LYS A 66 8.61 22.67 21.84
CA LYS A 66 9.10 24.00 22.18
C LYS A 66 7.92 24.93 22.47
N SER A 67 8.16 25.96 23.30
CA SER A 67 7.19 27.03 23.51
C SER A 67 7.15 27.97 22.29
N ILE A 68 5.95 28.39 21.91
CA ILE A 68 5.71 29.47 20.96
C ILE A 68 4.95 30.57 21.72
N PRO A 69 5.57 31.75 21.97
CA PRO A 69 4.96 32.80 22.76
C PRO A 69 3.56 33.18 22.29
N GLY A 70 2.61 33.23 23.22
CA GLY A 70 1.22 33.57 22.94
C GLY A 70 0.39 32.45 22.26
N TYR A 71 0.96 31.25 22.08
CA TYR A 71 0.27 30.16 21.42
C TYR A 71 0.35 28.81 22.18
N VAL A 72 1.54 28.32 22.53
CA VAL A 72 1.70 27.03 23.20
C VAL A 72 2.93 27.01 24.08
N THR A 73 2.85 26.32 25.21
CA THR A 73 4.00 26.09 26.15
C THR A 73 4.60 24.69 25.88
N LYS A 74 5.92 24.57 25.99
CA LYS A 74 6.61 23.28 25.87
C LYS A 74 6.00 22.25 26.83
N GLY A 75 5.61 21.10 26.27
CA GLY A 75 5.02 19.98 27.01
C GLY A 75 3.49 19.98 26.99
N ASP A 76 2.83 21.05 26.55
CA ASP A 76 1.38 21.10 26.40
C ASP A 76 0.93 20.11 25.31
N THR A 77 -0.26 19.56 25.53
CA THR A 77 -0.94 18.72 24.52
C THR A 77 -1.77 19.61 23.62
N TYR A 78 -1.67 19.41 22.31
CA TYR A 78 -2.50 20.15 21.36
C TYR A 78 -3.96 19.75 21.46
N THR A 79 -4.86 20.73 21.58
CA THR A 79 -6.32 20.55 21.66
C THR A 79 -7.04 21.44 20.62
N TYR A 80 -8.24 21.04 20.21
CA TYR A 80 -9.06 21.84 19.30
C TYR A 80 -9.46 23.18 19.93
N GLU A 81 -9.75 23.15 21.24
CA GLU A 81 -10.26 24.30 21.98
C GLU A 81 -9.19 25.38 22.16
N GLU A 82 -7.96 25.00 22.52
CA GLU A 82 -6.90 25.96 22.84
C GLU A 82 -6.03 26.31 21.64
N HIS A 83 -5.84 25.37 20.71
CA HIS A 83 -4.85 25.46 19.63
C HIS A 83 -5.46 25.41 18.24
N GLY A 84 -6.74 25.04 18.09
CA GLY A 84 -7.43 24.90 16.81
C GLY A 84 -7.09 23.62 16.05
N PHE A 85 -6.24 22.74 16.57
CA PHE A 85 -5.88 21.45 15.97
C PHE A 85 -5.40 20.47 17.01
N ILE A 86 -5.36 19.19 16.62
CA ILE A 86 -4.70 18.14 17.38
C ILE A 86 -3.67 17.43 16.50
N ALA A 87 -2.70 16.78 17.14
CA ALA A 87 -1.73 15.93 16.46
C ALA A 87 -1.56 14.60 17.18
N THR A 88 -1.22 13.56 16.43
CA THR A 88 -0.92 12.23 17.00
C THR A 88 0.58 11.96 16.91
N SER A 89 1.13 11.51 18.02
CA SER A 89 2.47 10.94 18.11
C SER A 89 2.37 9.42 18.00
N TYR A 90 3.09 8.84 17.06
CA TYR A 90 3.22 7.40 16.89
C TYR A 90 4.57 6.93 17.41
N VAL A 91 4.56 5.91 18.27
CA VAL A 91 5.75 5.12 18.58
C VAL A 91 5.56 3.78 17.90
N LEU A 92 6.31 3.56 16.83
CA LEU A 92 6.29 2.37 16.02
C LEU A 92 7.55 1.56 16.34
N PRO A 93 7.42 0.31 16.82
CA PRO A 93 8.57 -0.50 17.26
C PRO A 93 9.41 -1.01 16.07
N THR A 94 8.85 -0.99 14.88
CA THR A 94 9.48 -1.42 13.64
C THR A 94 8.92 -0.62 12.47
N ASP A 95 9.61 -0.59 11.35
CA ASP A 95 9.13 -0.07 10.06
C ASP A 95 8.34 -1.10 9.25
N GLN A 96 8.07 -2.27 9.85
CA GLN A 96 7.32 -3.41 9.32
C GLN A 96 6.09 -3.68 10.20
N TYR A 97 5.09 -2.80 10.12
CA TYR A 97 3.92 -2.86 10.98
C TYR A 97 2.62 -2.78 10.14
N GLY A 98 1.85 -3.84 10.14
CA GLY A 98 0.64 -3.95 9.32
C GLY A 98 0.94 -4.28 7.85
N THR A 99 0.21 -3.69 6.92
CA THR A 99 0.50 -3.83 5.48
C THR A 99 1.79 -3.10 5.15
N GLN A 100 2.76 -3.80 4.58
CA GLN A 100 4.12 -3.32 4.39
C GLN A 100 4.72 -3.71 3.04
N LEU A 101 5.83 -3.05 2.70
CA LEU A 101 6.74 -3.43 1.63
C LEU A 101 8.12 -3.61 2.23
N ASP A 102 8.68 -4.80 2.09
CA ASP A 102 10.02 -5.12 2.54
C ASP A 102 11.02 -4.97 1.41
N PRO A 103 11.95 -4.03 1.55
CA PRO A 103 13.07 -3.89 0.64
C PRO A 103 14.14 -4.94 0.96
N PRO A 104 15.06 -5.24 0.03
CA PRO A 104 16.17 -6.18 0.23
C PRO A 104 16.96 -5.97 1.53
N ALA A 105 17.17 -4.72 1.94
CA ALA A 105 17.94 -4.38 3.14
C ALA A 105 17.35 -4.94 4.44
N HIS A 106 16.13 -5.50 4.41
CA HIS A 106 15.56 -6.19 5.57
C HIS A 106 16.39 -7.43 5.96
N TRP A 107 16.91 -8.16 4.99
CA TRP A 107 17.70 -9.39 5.22
C TRP A 107 19.11 -9.31 4.64
N ASN A 108 19.35 -8.45 3.66
CA ASN A 108 20.63 -8.33 2.95
C ASN A 108 21.36 -7.06 3.36
N GLU A 109 22.50 -7.19 4.05
CA GLU A 109 23.32 -6.04 4.48
C GLU A 109 23.85 -5.17 3.31
N TYR A 110 23.85 -5.69 2.09
CA TYR A 110 24.21 -4.97 0.87
C TYR A 110 22.99 -4.60 0.01
N GLY A 111 21.79 -4.92 0.49
CA GLY A 111 20.56 -4.73 -0.25
C GLY A 111 20.07 -3.29 -0.32
N ALA A 112 19.21 -3.02 -1.30
CA ALA A 112 18.56 -1.72 -1.44
C ALA A 112 17.63 -1.46 -0.23
N THR A 113 17.69 -0.24 0.33
CA THR A 113 16.78 0.21 1.38
C THR A 113 15.45 0.67 0.80
N ILE A 114 14.43 0.89 1.62
CA ILE A 114 13.14 1.45 1.15
C ILE A 114 13.32 2.81 0.47
N SER A 115 14.33 3.59 0.86
CA SER A 115 14.61 4.89 0.26
C SER A 115 15.29 4.81 -1.11
N ASP A 116 15.83 3.66 -1.48
CA ASP A 116 16.51 3.42 -2.76
C ASP A 116 15.54 2.91 -3.83
N LEU A 117 14.35 2.42 -3.43
CA LEU A 117 13.35 1.93 -4.39
C LEU A 117 12.95 3.04 -5.37
N PRO A 118 12.99 2.78 -6.69
CA PRO A 118 12.75 3.81 -7.69
C PRO A 118 11.27 4.19 -7.77
N PRO A 119 10.93 5.42 -8.18
CA PRO A 119 9.55 5.88 -8.32
C PRO A 119 8.74 5.08 -9.37
N THR A 120 9.40 4.31 -10.21
CA THR A 120 8.76 3.40 -11.17
C THR A 120 8.01 2.25 -10.52
N TYR A 121 8.12 2.05 -9.20
CA TYR A 121 7.28 1.11 -8.43
C TYR A 121 5.81 1.55 -8.36
N ALA A 122 5.52 2.83 -8.58
CA ALA A 122 4.25 3.47 -8.24
C ALA A 122 2.97 2.83 -8.84
N VAL A 123 3.02 2.35 -10.09
CA VAL A 123 1.85 1.72 -10.74
C VAL A 123 2.30 0.53 -11.58
N ARG A 124 1.69 -0.64 -11.35
CA ARG A 124 2.05 -1.89 -12.02
C ARG A 124 0.83 -2.73 -12.38
N PRO A 125 0.93 -3.62 -13.37
CA PRO A 125 -0.08 -4.67 -13.56
C PRO A 125 -0.20 -5.51 -12.28
N LEU A 126 -1.44 -5.82 -11.89
CA LEU A 126 -1.74 -6.68 -10.76
C LEU A 126 -2.22 -8.05 -11.25
N VAL A 127 -1.57 -9.08 -10.75
CA VAL A 127 -1.95 -10.49 -10.91
C VAL A 127 -2.37 -11.01 -9.53
N VAL A 128 -3.53 -11.65 -9.44
CA VAL A 128 -3.97 -12.33 -8.22
C VAL A 128 -4.06 -13.83 -8.49
N VAL A 129 -3.22 -14.60 -7.81
CA VAL A 129 -3.25 -16.07 -7.84
C VAL A 129 -4.08 -16.55 -6.65
N ASP A 130 -5.21 -17.16 -6.95
CA ASP A 130 -6.17 -17.60 -5.94
C ASP A 130 -5.85 -19.01 -5.42
N ILE A 131 -5.53 -19.10 -4.13
CA ILE A 131 -5.25 -20.35 -3.43
C ILE A 131 -6.19 -20.59 -2.23
N HIS A 132 -7.22 -19.75 -2.04
CA HIS A 132 -8.06 -19.75 -0.83
C HIS A 132 -8.71 -21.12 -0.53
N GLU A 133 -9.21 -21.83 -1.55
CA GLU A 133 -9.81 -23.15 -1.36
C GLU A 133 -8.79 -24.21 -0.86
N LYS A 134 -7.53 -24.08 -1.28
CA LYS A 134 -6.44 -24.96 -0.83
C LYS A 134 -6.06 -24.65 0.61
N VAL A 135 -6.02 -23.36 0.97
CA VAL A 135 -5.78 -22.87 2.32
C VAL A 135 -6.92 -23.26 3.28
N ALA A 136 -8.17 -23.19 2.82
CA ALA A 136 -9.33 -23.63 3.62
C ALA A 136 -9.23 -25.10 4.01
N LYS A 137 -8.68 -25.96 3.14
CA LYS A 137 -8.45 -27.39 3.40
C LYS A 137 -7.15 -27.64 4.20
N HIS A 138 -6.12 -26.84 3.95
CA HIS A 138 -4.78 -26.96 4.54
C HIS A 138 -4.25 -25.57 4.92
N PRO A 139 -4.50 -25.08 6.14
CA PRO A 139 -4.12 -23.72 6.56
C PRO A 139 -2.64 -23.35 6.40
N GLY A 140 -1.76 -24.35 6.33
CA GLY A 140 -0.32 -24.18 6.05
C GLY A 140 0.05 -24.41 4.58
N TYR A 141 -0.90 -24.26 3.65
CA TYR A 141 -0.61 -24.41 2.23
C TYR A 141 0.28 -23.29 1.72
N HIS A 142 1.40 -23.65 1.12
CA HIS A 142 2.25 -22.71 0.40
C HIS A 142 1.93 -22.79 -1.09
N ALA A 143 1.71 -21.64 -1.72
CA ALA A 143 1.48 -21.52 -3.16
C ALA A 143 2.62 -22.16 -3.94
N LYS A 144 2.27 -23.01 -4.91
CA LYS A 144 3.20 -23.79 -5.73
C LYS A 144 3.27 -23.25 -7.15
N VAL A 145 4.30 -23.65 -7.89
CA VAL A 145 4.47 -23.31 -9.31
C VAL A 145 3.23 -23.73 -10.13
N GLU A 146 2.60 -24.84 -9.76
CA GLU A 146 1.38 -25.34 -10.41
C GLU A 146 0.20 -24.39 -10.26
N ASP A 147 0.10 -23.63 -9.16
CA ASP A 147 -0.95 -22.61 -8.97
C ASP A 147 -0.76 -21.46 -9.94
N VAL A 148 0.47 -21.01 -10.12
CA VAL A 148 0.82 -19.97 -11.08
C VAL A 148 0.59 -20.46 -12.52
N LYS A 149 0.99 -21.69 -12.83
CA LYS A 149 0.78 -22.28 -14.15
C LYS A 149 -0.71 -22.47 -14.49
N ALA A 150 -1.53 -22.86 -13.51
CA ALA A 150 -2.98 -22.93 -13.69
C ALA A 150 -3.59 -21.54 -13.98
N TRP A 151 -3.09 -20.49 -13.32
CA TRP A 151 -3.44 -19.12 -13.65
C TRP A 151 -3.00 -18.76 -15.08
N GLU A 152 -1.77 -19.12 -15.47
CA GLU A 152 -1.22 -18.84 -16.79
C GLU A 152 -1.96 -19.59 -17.92
N GLU A 153 -2.40 -20.80 -17.66
CA GLU A 153 -3.21 -21.58 -18.60
C GLU A 153 -4.54 -20.88 -18.90
N LYS A 154 -5.13 -20.24 -17.89
CA LYS A 154 -6.40 -19.50 -18.01
C LYS A 154 -6.23 -18.13 -18.65
N TYR A 155 -5.14 -17.43 -18.36
CA TYR A 155 -5.01 -16.02 -18.63
C TYR A 155 -3.81 -15.61 -19.51
N GLY A 156 -2.95 -16.54 -19.83
CA GLY A 156 -1.67 -16.29 -20.49
C GLY A 156 -0.53 -16.04 -19.49
N PRO A 157 0.70 -15.89 -19.97
CA PRO A 157 1.87 -15.71 -19.11
C PRO A 157 1.72 -14.53 -18.14
N VAL A 158 2.25 -14.68 -16.92
CA VAL A 158 2.35 -13.57 -15.97
C VAL A 158 3.15 -12.43 -16.62
N PRO A 159 2.62 -11.20 -16.66
CA PRO A 159 3.30 -10.08 -17.31
C PRO A 159 4.61 -9.70 -16.59
N GLU A 160 5.65 -9.42 -17.36
CA GLU A 160 6.90 -8.84 -16.84
C GLU A 160 6.65 -7.55 -16.06
N GLY A 161 7.36 -7.34 -14.96
CA GLY A 161 7.25 -6.15 -14.11
C GLY A 161 5.91 -6.03 -13.36
N SER A 162 5.07 -7.08 -13.35
CA SER A 162 3.84 -7.10 -12.57
C SER A 162 4.09 -7.31 -11.07
N VAL A 163 3.08 -6.99 -10.27
CA VAL A 163 2.98 -7.43 -8.88
C VAL A 163 2.06 -8.65 -8.84
N VAL A 164 2.54 -9.75 -8.26
CA VAL A 164 1.79 -11.00 -8.12
C VAL A 164 1.38 -11.18 -6.66
N MET A 165 0.09 -11.13 -6.37
CA MET A 165 -0.45 -11.30 -5.02
C MET A 165 -1.17 -12.64 -4.88
N PHE A 166 -0.95 -13.33 -3.75
CA PHE A 166 -1.56 -14.63 -3.45
C PHE A 166 -2.77 -14.44 -2.51
N ARG A 167 -3.97 -14.68 -3.05
CA ARG A 167 -5.21 -14.68 -2.29
C ARG A 167 -5.36 -15.98 -1.51
N SER A 168 -5.46 -15.88 -0.20
CA SER A 168 -5.63 -17.00 0.72
C SER A 168 -6.86 -16.88 1.63
N ASP A 169 -7.53 -15.72 1.63
CA ASP A 169 -8.58 -15.29 2.56
C ASP A 169 -8.09 -15.31 4.03
N TRP A 170 -6.77 -15.33 4.25
CA TRP A 170 -6.17 -15.25 5.58
C TRP A 170 -6.39 -13.90 6.24
N HIS A 171 -6.53 -12.85 5.44
CA HIS A 171 -6.80 -11.49 5.88
C HIS A 171 -8.04 -11.37 6.78
N GLU A 172 -9.03 -12.25 6.65
CA GLU A 172 -10.21 -12.28 7.51
C GLU A 172 -9.85 -12.45 8.99
N LYS A 173 -8.75 -13.16 9.29
CA LYS A 173 -8.31 -13.40 10.66
C LYS A 173 -7.81 -12.15 11.36
N TRP A 174 -7.39 -11.13 10.62
CA TRP A 174 -7.01 -9.84 11.21
C TRP A 174 -8.10 -9.27 12.14
N LYS A 175 -9.37 -9.40 11.74
CA LYS A 175 -10.51 -8.90 12.51
C LYS A 175 -11.17 -9.98 13.36
N THR A 176 -11.29 -11.19 12.83
CA THR A 176 -12.10 -12.25 13.47
C THR A 176 -11.33 -13.04 14.50
N ASN A 177 -10.02 -13.16 14.36
CA ASN A 177 -9.14 -13.90 15.25
C ASN A 177 -7.68 -13.39 15.16
N PRO A 178 -7.39 -12.17 15.62
CA PRO A 178 -6.07 -11.55 15.49
C PRO A 178 -4.96 -12.38 16.14
N ASP A 179 -5.25 -13.08 17.23
CA ASP A 179 -4.29 -13.98 17.89
C ASP A 179 -3.87 -15.17 17.04
N ARG A 180 -4.69 -15.54 16.05
CA ARG A 180 -4.42 -16.64 15.12
C ARG A 180 -3.62 -16.16 13.91
N TYR A 181 -3.63 -14.88 13.62
CA TYR A 181 -3.10 -14.32 12.38
C TYR A 181 -1.62 -14.69 12.16
N ASN A 182 -0.79 -14.56 13.19
CA ASN A 182 0.65 -14.83 13.14
C ASN A 182 1.04 -16.23 13.70
N LYS A 183 0.06 -17.10 14.00
CA LYS A 183 0.37 -18.42 14.54
C LYS A 183 0.42 -19.48 13.43
N LYS A 184 1.53 -20.21 13.37
CA LYS A 184 1.69 -21.35 12.46
C LYS A 184 0.63 -22.45 12.77
N PRO A 185 0.12 -23.15 11.77
CA PRO A 185 0.39 -23.00 10.35
C PRO A 185 -0.41 -21.82 9.75
N PHE A 186 0.19 -21.05 8.85
CA PHE A 186 -0.46 -20.04 8.00
C PHE A 186 -0.05 -20.26 6.54
N PRO A 187 -0.81 -19.73 5.55
CA PRO A 187 -0.45 -19.91 4.14
C PRO A 187 0.81 -19.13 3.80
N GLY A 188 1.47 -19.52 2.72
CA GLY A 188 2.69 -18.87 2.28
C GLY A 188 2.97 -19.08 0.80
N VAL A 189 4.21 -18.83 0.41
CA VAL A 189 4.71 -19.01 -0.96
C VAL A 189 5.91 -19.97 -0.91
N ALA A 190 5.87 -21.02 -1.71
CA ALA A 190 6.99 -21.96 -1.78
C ALA A 190 8.20 -21.32 -2.50
N LEU A 191 9.41 -21.66 -2.08
CA LEU A 191 10.66 -21.15 -2.65
C LEU A 191 10.72 -21.28 -4.18
N GLU A 192 10.34 -22.45 -4.72
CA GLU A 192 10.37 -22.68 -6.15
C GLU A 192 9.35 -21.79 -6.91
N THR A 193 8.27 -21.40 -6.24
CA THR A 193 7.28 -20.48 -6.80
C THR A 193 7.83 -19.06 -6.87
N ALA A 194 8.48 -18.59 -5.81
CA ALA A 194 9.16 -17.29 -5.81
C ALA A 194 10.24 -17.25 -6.91
N LYS A 195 11.08 -18.29 -7.00
CA LYS A 195 12.09 -18.43 -8.07
C LYS A 195 11.47 -18.41 -9.46
N TYR A 196 10.39 -19.17 -9.66
CA TYR A 196 9.71 -19.20 -10.95
C TYR A 196 9.20 -17.82 -11.36
N LEU A 197 8.60 -17.09 -10.44
CA LEU A 197 8.06 -15.75 -10.71
C LEU A 197 9.17 -14.74 -10.99
N HIS A 198 10.24 -14.71 -10.21
CA HIS A 198 11.33 -13.77 -10.41
C HIS A 198 12.23 -14.14 -11.59
N GLU A 199 12.66 -15.42 -11.71
CA GLU A 199 13.65 -15.82 -12.72
C GLU A 199 13.03 -16.15 -14.09
N LYS A 200 11.74 -16.49 -14.18
CA LYS A 200 11.10 -16.92 -15.43
C LYS A 200 10.01 -15.97 -15.90
N ARG A 201 9.55 -15.06 -15.04
CA ARG A 201 8.48 -14.09 -15.34
C ARG A 201 8.90 -12.65 -15.11
N ASP A 202 10.08 -12.42 -14.53
CA ASP A 202 10.65 -11.09 -14.28
C ASP A 202 9.64 -10.15 -13.61
N ILE A 203 8.93 -10.67 -12.57
CA ILE A 203 7.97 -9.88 -11.80
C ILE A 203 8.68 -8.79 -11.02
N LEU A 204 7.97 -7.70 -10.67
CA LEU A 204 8.52 -6.67 -9.80
C LEU A 204 8.70 -7.20 -8.39
N PHE A 205 7.64 -7.71 -7.79
CA PHE A 205 7.63 -8.41 -6.51
C PHE A 205 6.35 -9.23 -6.34
N HIS A 206 6.34 -10.13 -5.36
CA HIS A 206 5.13 -10.82 -4.94
C HIS A 206 4.59 -10.26 -3.63
N GLY A 207 3.32 -10.55 -3.32
CA GLY A 207 2.70 -10.18 -2.06
C GLY A 207 1.75 -11.27 -1.54
N HIS A 208 1.52 -11.26 -0.24
CA HIS A 208 0.64 -12.21 0.45
C HIS A 208 -0.04 -11.58 1.67
N GLU A 209 -1.02 -12.29 2.21
CA GLU A 209 -1.84 -11.78 3.32
C GLU A 209 -1.18 -11.96 4.71
N PRO A 210 -0.44 -13.05 5.02
CA PRO A 210 0.33 -13.16 6.27
C PRO A 210 1.45 -12.14 6.41
N LEU A 211 2.11 -12.13 7.58
CA LEU A 211 3.27 -11.28 7.91
C LEU A 211 4.62 -12.03 7.84
N ASP A 212 4.66 -13.18 7.21
CA ASP A 212 5.85 -13.93 6.79
C ASP A 212 5.54 -14.65 5.49
N THR A 213 6.52 -14.78 4.62
CA THR A 213 6.35 -15.40 3.28
C THR A 213 6.18 -16.93 3.38
N ASP A 214 6.79 -17.58 4.37
CA ASP A 214 6.68 -19.03 4.56
C ASP A 214 6.74 -19.44 6.04
N THR A 215 6.55 -20.70 6.33
CA THR A 215 6.51 -21.23 7.70
C THR A 215 7.70 -22.10 8.07
N THR A 216 8.73 -22.17 7.22
CA THR A 216 9.97 -22.92 7.51
C THR A 216 10.72 -22.30 8.69
N ALA A 217 11.65 -23.05 9.28
CA ALA A 217 12.39 -22.56 10.44
C ALA A 217 13.30 -21.35 10.11
N GLY A 218 13.78 -21.29 8.86
CA GLY A 218 14.67 -20.21 8.40
C GLY A 218 14.00 -19.23 7.46
N LEU A 219 12.66 -19.29 7.28
CA LEU A 219 11.94 -18.47 6.30
C LEU A 219 12.64 -18.47 4.94
N ILE A 220 12.89 -19.68 4.41
CA ILE A 220 13.79 -19.89 3.27
C ILE A 220 13.36 -19.19 1.99
N THR A 221 12.05 -18.92 1.82
CA THR A 221 11.56 -18.22 0.66
C THR A 221 11.84 -16.74 0.80
N GLU A 222 11.54 -16.16 1.95
CA GLU A 222 11.81 -14.77 2.29
C GLU A 222 13.32 -14.47 2.26
N ASP A 223 14.13 -15.33 2.90
CA ASP A 223 15.58 -15.26 2.86
C ASP A 223 16.10 -15.20 1.42
N TRP A 224 15.62 -16.10 0.55
CA TRP A 224 16.05 -16.11 -0.84
C TRP A 224 15.68 -14.83 -1.59
N ILE A 225 14.43 -14.34 -1.42
CA ILE A 225 13.93 -13.15 -2.12
C ILE A 225 14.78 -11.94 -1.77
N LEU A 226 14.90 -11.65 -0.49
CA LEU A 226 15.53 -10.41 -0.02
C LEU A 226 17.06 -10.47 -0.19
N ASN A 227 17.70 -11.62 -0.02
CA ASN A 227 19.12 -11.79 -0.31
C ASN A 227 19.47 -11.79 -1.81
N ASN A 228 18.50 -12.02 -2.70
CA ASN A 228 18.67 -11.81 -4.14
C ASN A 228 18.27 -10.41 -4.61
N ASN A 229 18.11 -9.48 -3.68
CA ASN A 229 17.81 -8.07 -3.92
C ASN A 229 16.43 -7.83 -4.57
N TYR A 230 15.47 -8.71 -4.32
CA TYR A 230 14.05 -8.51 -4.64
C TYR A 230 13.29 -7.99 -3.42
N ALA A 231 12.15 -7.35 -3.65
CA ALA A 231 11.24 -6.89 -2.61
C ALA A 231 10.04 -7.85 -2.45
N GLN A 232 9.28 -7.68 -1.37
CA GLN A 232 8.01 -8.38 -1.15
C GLN A 232 6.99 -7.49 -0.43
N ALA A 233 5.69 -7.81 -0.59
CA ALA A 233 4.60 -7.16 0.13
C ALA A 233 3.95 -8.14 1.10
N GLU A 234 3.70 -7.68 2.33
CA GLU A 234 3.11 -8.48 3.39
C GLU A 234 1.87 -7.81 3.99
N GLY A 235 1.05 -8.61 4.65
CA GLY A 235 -0.14 -8.11 5.33
C GLY A 235 -1.16 -7.47 4.38
N VAL A 236 -1.29 -7.98 3.15
CA VAL A 236 -2.27 -7.47 2.17
C VAL A 236 -3.67 -7.92 2.55
N THR A 237 -4.69 -7.17 2.17
CA THR A 237 -6.09 -7.50 2.45
C THR A 237 -6.97 -7.36 1.21
N ASN A 238 -8.23 -7.81 1.31
CA ASN A 238 -9.26 -7.65 0.27
C ASN A 238 -8.90 -8.22 -1.12
N LEU A 239 -8.01 -9.19 -1.20
CA LEU A 239 -7.69 -9.85 -2.48
C LEU A 239 -8.87 -10.64 -3.04
N ASP A 240 -9.84 -11.03 -2.20
CA ASP A 240 -11.14 -11.61 -2.56
C ASP A 240 -12.02 -10.63 -3.38
N LYS A 241 -11.72 -9.34 -3.32
CA LYS A 241 -12.46 -8.26 -3.99
C LYS A 241 -11.77 -7.75 -5.26
N VAL A 242 -10.72 -8.39 -5.70
CA VAL A 242 -9.93 -8.00 -6.89
C VAL A 242 -10.02 -9.08 -7.96
N PRO A 243 -10.12 -8.73 -9.25
CA PRO A 243 -10.07 -9.73 -10.31
C PRO A 243 -8.69 -10.39 -10.39
N GLU A 244 -8.65 -11.66 -10.73
CA GLU A 244 -7.38 -12.39 -10.93
C GLU A 244 -6.50 -11.76 -12.03
N LYS A 245 -7.12 -11.09 -13.02
CA LYS A 245 -6.46 -10.41 -14.15
C LYS A 245 -7.17 -9.11 -14.50
N GLY A 246 -6.42 -8.14 -15.02
CA GLY A 246 -6.96 -6.92 -15.63
C GLY A 246 -6.99 -5.71 -14.70
N ALA A 247 -6.54 -5.84 -13.46
CA ALA A 247 -6.33 -4.70 -12.56
C ALA A 247 -4.89 -4.16 -12.66
N LEU A 248 -4.74 -2.89 -12.27
CA LEU A 248 -3.45 -2.31 -11.90
C LEU A 248 -3.38 -2.22 -10.37
N VAL A 249 -2.18 -2.09 -9.83
CA VAL A 249 -1.97 -1.70 -8.43
C VAL A 249 -1.21 -0.39 -8.35
N ALA A 250 -1.75 0.57 -7.63
CA ALA A 250 -1.04 1.76 -7.19
C ALA A 250 -0.36 1.45 -5.85
N ILE A 251 0.93 1.78 -5.76
CA ILE A 251 1.80 1.42 -4.65
C ILE A 251 2.34 2.70 -4.03
N GLY A 252 1.97 2.95 -2.77
CA GLY A 252 2.51 4.03 -1.96
C GLY A 252 3.17 3.47 -0.70
N PHE A 253 4.29 4.03 -0.30
CA PHE A 253 4.96 3.68 0.95
C PHE A 253 5.68 4.89 1.54
N ALA A 254 5.84 4.89 2.87
CA ALA A 254 6.70 5.85 3.55
C ALA A 254 8.15 5.65 3.09
N LYS A 255 8.90 6.75 2.98
CA LYS A 255 10.29 6.72 2.50
C LYS A 255 11.26 7.22 3.58
N PRO A 256 11.39 6.53 4.74
CA PRO A 256 12.43 6.85 5.71
C PRO A 256 13.79 6.57 5.09
N LYS A 257 14.74 7.47 5.30
CA LYS A 257 16.10 7.31 4.76
C LYS A 257 16.77 6.09 5.41
N GLY A 258 17.18 5.12 4.58
CA GLY A 258 17.86 3.91 5.04
C GLY A 258 16.93 2.93 5.79
N GLY A 259 15.60 3.05 5.64
CA GLY A 259 14.66 2.12 6.28
C GLY A 259 14.75 0.71 5.70
N THR A 260 14.49 -0.28 6.55
CA THR A 260 14.50 -1.71 6.22
C THR A 260 13.10 -2.25 5.96
N GLY A 261 12.07 -1.42 6.06
CA GLY A 261 10.67 -1.67 5.74
C GLY A 261 9.95 -0.37 5.40
N GLY A 262 8.73 -0.49 4.92
CA GLY A 262 7.89 0.68 4.64
C GLY A 262 6.42 0.36 4.84
N TYR A 263 5.74 1.11 5.72
CA TYR A 263 4.29 1.11 5.78
C TYR A 263 3.76 1.41 4.39
N ALA A 264 3.06 0.44 3.81
CA ALA A 264 2.63 0.54 2.42
C ALA A 264 1.12 0.73 2.31
N ARG A 265 0.71 1.39 1.24
CA ARG A 265 -0.67 1.42 0.82
C ARG A 265 -0.78 0.91 -0.61
N TYR A 266 -1.44 -0.22 -0.76
CA TYR A 266 -1.75 -0.82 -2.05
C TYR A 266 -3.21 -0.54 -2.39
N ILE A 267 -3.45 -0.02 -3.59
CA ILE A 267 -4.80 0.26 -4.08
C ILE A 267 -4.93 -0.44 -5.44
N ALA A 268 -5.79 -1.45 -5.51
CA ALA A 268 -6.13 -2.05 -6.79
C ALA A 268 -7.05 -1.12 -7.59
N ILE A 269 -6.71 -0.93 -8.87
CA ILE A 269 -7.50 -0.18 -9.85
C ILE A 269 -8.07 -1.21 -10.81
N CYS A 270 -9.33 -1.55 -10.61
CA CYS A 270 -10.05 -2.62 -11.29
C CYS A 270 -10.88 -2.09 -12.47
N PRO A 271 -11.27 -2.95 -13.42
CA PRO A 271 -12.14 -2.54 -14.53
C PRO A 271 -13.42 -1.85 -14.06
N PRO A 272 -14.02 -0.95 -14.87
CA PRO A 272 -15.23 -0.18 -14.51
C PRO A 272 -16.45 -1.03 -14.16
N ASP A 273 -16.57 -2.19 -14.79
CA ASP A 273 -17.66 -3.16 -14.61
C ASP A 273 -17.42 -4.16 -13.47
N TRP A 274 -16.28 -4.02 -12.77
CA TRP A 274 -15.98 -4.89 -11.64
C TRP A 274 -16.98 -4.66 -10.49
N LYS A 275 -17.43 -5.75 -9.88
CA LYS A 275 -18.52 -5.74 -8.88
C LYS A 275 -18.15 -5.09 -7.53
N TYR A 276 -16.86 -5.03 -7.20
CA TYR A 276 -16.35 -4.49 -5.93
C TYR A 276 -15.60 -3.19 -6.13
N GLY A 277 -15.38 -2.48 -5.03
CA GLY A 277 -14.65 -1.22 -5.02
C GLY A 277 -15.55 0.00 -5.14
N VAL A 278 -14.92 1.18 -5.01
CA VAL A 278 -15.56 2.49 -5.13
C VAL A 278 -15.13 3.16 -6.42
N THR A 279 -16.03 3.92 -7.04
CA THR A 279 -15.69 4.81 -8.16
C THR A 279 -15.32 6.18 -7.65
N MET A 280 -14.60 6.96 -8.45
CA MET A 280 -14.46 8.39 -8.17
C MET A 280 -15.83 9.04 -8.17
N GLU A 281 -16.07 9.92 -7.20
CA GLU A 281 -17.31 10.69 -7.12
C GLU A 281 -17.45 11.64 -8.32
N GLU A 282 -18.69 12.00 -8.67
CA GLU A 282 -18.96 12.96 -9.74
C GLU A 282 -18.36 14.35 -9.45
N ALA A 283 -18.24 14.70 -8.17
CA ALA A 283 -17.60 15.93 -7.70
C ALA A 283 -16.40 15.63 -6.79
N PRO A 284 -15.27 15.13 -7.34
CA PRO A 284 -14.11 14.69 -6.53
C PRO A 284 -13.43 15.83 -5.74
N GLY A 285 -13.75 17.09 -6.02
CA GLY A 285 -13.31 18.26 -5.27
C GLY A 285 -14.27 18.70 -4.16
N ALA A 286 -15.36 17.95 -3.91
CA ALA A 286 -16.26 18.25 -2.80
C ALA A 286 -15.56 18.02 -1.44
N PRO A 287 -15.95 18.76 -0.38
CA PRO A 287 -15.46 18.50 0.96
C PRO A 287 -15.74 17.06 1.38
N LEU A 288 -14.81 16.47 2.12
CA LEU A 288 -15.02 15.16 2.71
C LEU A 288 -16.19 15.21 3.73
N PRO A 289 -16.95 14.12 3.88
CA PRO A 289 -18.03 14.07 4.86
C PRO A 289 -17.49 14.23 6.28
N GLU A 290 -18.23 14.97 7.10
CA GLU A 290 -17.93 15.08 8.53
C GLU A 290 -18.42 13.84 9.28
N HIS A 291 -17.90 13.64 10.48
CA HIS A 291 -18.38 12.62 11.39
C HIS A 291 -19.59 13.14 12.19
N ASP A 292 -20.51 12.27 12.51
CA ASP A 292 -21.69 12.58 13.33
C ASP A 292 -21.34 12.99 14.77
N HIS A 293 -20.16 12.62 15.24
CA HIS A 293 -19.66 12.90 16.58
C HIS A 293 -18.24 13.47 16.55
N PRO A 294 -17.87 14.29 17.56
CA PRO A 294 -16.53 14.80 17.67
C PRO A 294 -15.49 13.69 17.86
N LEU A 295 -14.31 13.89 17.28
CA LEU A 295 -13.21 12.94 17.42
C LEU A 295 -12.66 12.98 18.85
N ARG A 296 -12.55 11.81 19.47
CA ARG A 296 -11.94 11.60 20.79
C ARG A 296 -10.96 10.43 20.71
N ARG A 297 -9.97 10.41 21.62
CA ARG A 297 -9.06 9.26 21.73
C ARG A 297 -9.68 8.19 22.61
N ASP A 298 -9.65 6.96 22.09
CA ASP A 298 -10.00 5.79 22.89
C ASP A 298 -8.84 5.41 23.87
N GLU A 299 -9.02 4.34 24.62
CA GLU A 299 -8.04 3.82 25.60
C GLU A 299 -6.70 3.42 24.97
N HIS A 300 -6.67 3.19 23.67
CA HIS A 300 -5.46 2.87 22.89
C HIS A 300 -4.85 4.11 22.22
N GLY A 301 -5.45 5.30 22.41
CA GLY A 301 -5.01 6.56 21.83
C GLY A 301 -5.41 6.77 20.36
N VAL A 302 -6.28 5.92 19.81
CA VAL A 302 -6.82 6.04 18.46
C VAL A 302 -7.95 7.06 18.44
N LEU A 303 -7.91 8.00 17.50
CA LEU A 303 -8.99 8.97 17.30
C LEU A 303 -10.19 8.29 16.65
N ARG A 304 -11.37 8.44 17.27
CA ARG A 304 -12.65 7.93 16.76
C ARG A 304 -13.77 8.93 16.99
N PRO A 305 -14.81 8.94 16.15
CA PRO A 305 -16.05 9.65 16.43
C PRO A 305 -16.69 9.02 17.68
N MET A 306 -16.89 9.80 18.74
CA MET A 306 -17.46 9.30 20.01
C MET A 306 -18.50 10.30 20.53
N PRO A 307 -19.69 9.84 20.97
CA PRO A 307 -20.66 10.70 21.64
C PRO A 307 -20.05 11.39 22.88
N SER A 308 -20.50 12.60 23.17
CA SER A 308 -20.01 13.39 24.30
C SER A 308 -20.16 12.71 25.66
N ASP A 309 -21.14 11.80 25.78
CA ASP A 309 -21.50 11.11 27.04
C ASP A 309 -20.75 9.78 27.26
N SER A 310 -19.89 9.36 26.34
CA SER A 310 -19.14 8.08 26.44
C SER A 310 -17.90 8.14 27.35
N MET A 311 -17.71 9.24 28.06
CA MET A 311 -16.58 9.47 28.99
C MET A 311 -17.00 9.46 30.48
N ARG A 312 -18.06 8.74 30.85
CA ARG A 312 -18.42 8.56 32.25
C ARG A 312 -18.03 7.19 32.77
#